data_5a5af9f81080bb4a52b5ac098e6c570b
#
_entry.id   5a5af9f81080bb4a52b5ac098e6c570b
#
_cell.length_a   1.000
_cell.length_b   1.000
_cell.length_c   1.000
_cell.angle_alpha   90.00
_cell.angle_beta   90.00
_cell.angle_gamma   90.00
#
_symmetry.space_group_name_H-M   'P 1'
#
loop_
_entity.id
_entity.type
_entity.pdbx_description
1 polymer ?
#
loop_
_entity_poly.entity_id
_entity_poly.type
_entity_poly.pdbx_seq_one_letter_code
_entity_poly.pdbx_strand_id
1 'polypeptide(L)'
;MIIKDYSEAKKIFLHYNGSYFHMQREEYLEQYMKFNISKKEERKWLKEKVEKILSTISEVKNINLKYDKYWNILYILTETLEDNHLLDKTISAFEKDLKYLDIFSINMILEMIHDNKKIWKNFKKKLKKIIQNNDISKNEIISKEQNKLKGTQFLTEDKVIKKYREILSKLQS
;
A
#
# COMPACT_ATOMS: atom_id res chain seq x y z
N MET A 1 -1.84 -19.47 -20.91
CA MET A 1 -1.09 -18.63 -21.88
C MET A 1 0.38 -18.93 -21.65
N ILE A 2 1.12 -19.40 -22.64
CA ILE A 2 2.56 -19.67 -22.52
C ILE A 2 3.28 -18.37 -22.88
N ILE A 3 3.89 -17.72 -21.90
CA ILE A 3 4.72 -16.53 -22.12
C ILE A 3 6.02 -17.01 -22.74
N LYS A 4 6.28 -16.60 -23.98
CA LYS A 4 7.42 -17.08 -24.77
C LYS A 4 8.63 -16.14 -24.73
N ASP A 5 8.43 -14.89 -24.33
CA ASP A 5 9.43 -13.83 -24.40
C ASP A 5 9.59 -13.13 -23.03
N TYR A 6 10.83 -12.88 -22.65
CA TYR A 6 11.21 -12.16 -21.44
C TYR A 6 10.61 -10.74 -21.37
N SER A 7 10.56 -10.04 -22.51
CA SER A 7 9.97 -8.70 -22.61
C SER A 7 8.47 -8.73 -22.34
N GLU A 8 7.77 -9.75 -22.85
CA GLU A 8 6.35 -9.96 -22.60
C GLU A 8 6.09 -10.29 -21.14
N ALA A 9 6.89 -11.17 -20.53
CA ALA A 9 6.82 -11.51 -19.12
C ALA A 9 6.99 -10.27 -18.23
N LYS A 10 7.98 -9.44 -18.50
CA LYS A 10 8.20 -8.18 -17.80
C LYS A 10 7.01 -7.23 -17.95
N LYS A 11 6.47 -7.09 -19.16
CA LYS A 11 5.31 -6.24 -19.43
C LYS A 11 4.09 -6.69 -18.64
N ILE A 12 3.80 -8.00 -18.62
CA ILE A 12 2.70 -8.56 -17.84
C ILE A 12 2.92 -8.29 -16.35
N PHE A 13 4.11 -8.56 -15.82
CA PHE A 13 4.45 -8.29 -14.42
C PHE A 13 4.21 -6.84 -14.03
N LEU A 14 4.68 -5.89 -14.84
CA LEU A 14 4.55 -4.46 -14.56
C LEU A 14 3.09 -3.97 -14.63
N HIS A 15 2.25 -4.61 -15.43
CA HIS A 15 0.85 -4.22 -15.65
C HIS A 15 -0.15 -5.05 -14.84
N TYR A 16 0.31 -6.10 -14.17
CA TYR A 16 -0.56 -6.92 -13.34
C TYR A 16 -1.13 -6.10 -12.18
N ASN A 17 -2.46 -5.94 -12.17
CA ASN A 17 -3.18 -5.16 -11.17
C ASN A 17 -3.62 -6.00 -9.96
N GLY A 18 -3.46 -7.33 -10.01
CA GLY A 18 -3.75 -8.21 -8.90
C GLY A 18 -2.72 -8.05 -7.77
N SER A 19 -3.12 -8.42 -6.55
CA SER A 19 -2.22 -8.44 -5.42
C SER A 19 -1.15 -9.52 -5.65
N TYR A 20 0.09 -9.11 -5.75
CA TYR A 20 1.27 -10.01 -5.75
C TYR A 20 1.30 -10.93 -4.53
N PHE A 21 0.52 -10.63 -3.50
CA PHE A 21 0.48 -11.28 -2.20
C PHE A 21 -0.64 -12.28 -2.00
N HIS A 22 -1.70 -12.22 -2.81
CA HIS A 22 -2.70 -13.28 -2.84
C HIS A 22 -2.21 -14.51 -3.60
N MET A 23 -1.12 -14.36 -4.38
CA MET A 23 -0.38 -15.49 -4.96
C MET A 23 0.96 -15.57 -4.25
N GLN A 24 1.29 -16.74 -3.74
CA GLN A 24 2.63 -16.99 -3.23
C GLN A 24 3.63 -16.67 -4.36
N ARG A 25 4.76 -16.07 -4.01
CA ARG A 25 5.78 -15.61 -4.98
C ARG A 25 6.14 -16.70 -5.98
N GLU A 26 6.28 -17.93 -5.51
CA GLU A 26 6.58 -19.10 -6.34
C GLU A 26 5.47 -19.41 -7.34
N GLU A 27 4.19 -19.39 -6.92
CA GLU A 27 3.05 -19.58 -7.81
C GLU A 27 2.97 -18.51 -8.91
N TYR A 28 3.28 -17.27 -8.56
CA TYR A 28 3.31 -16.18 -9.53
C TYR A 28 4.42 -16.39 -10.57
N LEU A 29 5.61 -16.76 -10.11
CA LEU A 29 6.75 -17.05 -10.99
C LEU A 29 6.48 -18.29 -11.84
N GLU A 30 5.86 -19.33 -11.30
CA GLU A 30 5.51 -20.56 -12.05
C GLU A 30 4.40 -20.34 -13.06
N GLN A 31 3.34 -19.61 -12.71
CA GLN A 31 2.18 -19.43 -13.59
C GLN A 31 2.41 -18.40 -14.69
N TYR A 32 3.12 -17.31 -14.37
CA TYR A 32 3.28 -16.17 -15.26
C TYR A 32 4.69 -15.99 -15.79
N MET A 33 5.67 -16.56 -15.09
CA MET A 33 7.07 -16.36 -15.41
C MET A 33 7.82 -17.71 -15.35
N LYS A 34 7.59 -18.57 -16.31
CA LYS A 34 8.41 -19.79 -16.49
C LYS A 34 9.91 -19.50 -16.77
N PHE A 35 10.36 -18.31 -16.42
CA PHE A 35 11.74 -17.87 -16.56
C PHE A 35 12.46 -17.94 -15.23
N ASN A 36 13.64 -18.50 -15.24
CA ASN A 36 14.55 -18.50 -14.09
C ASN A 36 15.14 -17.10 -13.95
N ILE A 37 14.39 -16.20 -13.26
CA ILE A 37 14.84 -14.83 -13.05
C ILE A 37 15.77 -14.78 -11.85
N SER A 38 16.94 -14.18 -12.04
CA SER A 38 17.85 -13.96 -10.94
C SER A 38 17.24 -13.02 -9.89
N LYS A 39 17.57 -13.20 -8.60
CA LYS A 39 17.14 -12.29 -7.52
C LYS A 39 17.45 -10.81 -7.84
N LYS A 40 18.53 -10.54 -8.54
CA LYS A 40 18.92 -9.18 -8.95
C LYS A 40 17.93 -8.59 -9.95
N GLU A 41 17.51 -9.36 -10.94
CA GLU A 41 16.53 -8.93 -11.94
C GLU A 41 15.15 -8.78 -11.33
N GLU A 42 14.74 -9.71 -10.46
CA GLU A 42 13.48 -9.61 -9.73
C GLU A 42 13.41 -8.31 -8.92
N ARG A 43 14.47 -7.98 -8.17
CA ARG A 43 14.53 -6.71 -7.43
C ARG A 43 14.41 -5.50 -8.34
N LYS A 44 15.03 -5.53 -9.53
CA LYS A 44 14.91 -4.47 -10.53
C LYS A 44 13.48 -4.31 -11.01
N TRP A 45 12.80 -5.40 -11.31
CA TRP A 45 11.41 -5.38 -11.76
C TRP A 45 10.45 -4.89 -10.67
N LEU A 46 10.66 -5.33 -9.44
CA LEU A 46 9.88 -4.85 -8.29
C LEU A 46 10.06 -3.34 -8.08
N LYS A 47 11.26 -2.84 -8.23
CA LYS A 47 11.54 -1.40 -8.17
C LYS A 47 10.79 -0.63 -9.27
N GLU A 48 10.89 -1.07 -10.51
CA GLU A 48 10.16 -0.48 -11.64
C GLU A 48 8.63 -0.53 -11.43
N LYS A 49 8.13 -1.62 -10.86
CA LYS A 49 6.69 -1.77 -10.52
C LYS A 49 6.25 -0.75 -9.47
N VAL A 50 7.01 -0.59 -8.39
CA VAL A 50 6.73 0.40 -7.35
C VAL A 50 6.75 1.82 -7.94
N GLU A 51 7.77 2.17 -8.73
CA GLU A 51 7.87 3.48 -9.37
C GLU A 51 6.69 3.74 -10.30
N LYS A 52 6.27 2.74 -11.08
CA LYS A 52 5.10 2.83 -11.96
C LYS A 52 3.80 3.04 -11.18
N ILE A 53 3.59 2.28 -10.09
CA ILE A 53 2.40 2.47 -9.26
C ILE A 53 2.40 3.88 -8.66
N LEU A 54 3.54 4.34 -8.12
CA LEU A 54 3.66 5.68 -7.53
C LEU A 54 3.39 6.79 -8.53
N SER A 55 3.80 6.63 -9.80
CA SER A 55 3.57 7.64 -10.83
C SER A 55 2.09 7.83 -11.19
N THR A 56 1.25 6.82 -10.95
CA THR A 56 -0.18 6.84 -11.34
C THR A 56 -1.14 6.81 -10.15
N ILE A 57 -0.67 6.64 -8.92
CA ILE A 57 -1.52 6.42 -7.75
C ILE A 57 -2.42 7.62 -7.44
N SER A 58 -1.96 8.84 -7.72
CA SER A 58 -2.73 10.08 -7.52
C SER A 58 -3.97 10.14 -8.42
N GLU A 59 -3.96 9.49 -9.56
CA GLU A 59 -5.06 9.47 -10.53
C GLU A 59 -6.15 8.45 -10.14
N VAL A 60 -5.85 7.53 -9.24
CA VAL A 60 -6.78 6.50 -8.79
C VAL A 60 -7.84 7.12 -7.88
N LYS A 61 -9.08 7.18 -8.35
CA LYS A 61 -10.22 7.72 -7.59
C LYS A 61 -10.89 6.68 -6.69
N ASN A 62 -10.86 5.41 -7.09
CA ASN A 62 -11.45 4.33 -6.30
C ASN A 62 -10.63 4.05 -5.04
N ILE A 63 -11.25 4.20 -3.86
CA ILE A 63 -10.58 4.11 -2.56
C ILE A 63 -10.00 2.72 -2.32
N ASN A 64 -10.75 1.66 -2.63
CA ASN A 64 -10.29 0.29 -2.44
C ASN A 64 -9.07 0.00 -3.33
N LEU A 65 -9.14 0.39 -4.60
CA LEU A 65 -8.02 0.22 -5.52
C LEU A 65 -6.79 1.04 -5.10
N LYS A 66 -7.00 2.24 -4.56
CA LYS A 66 -5.92 3.08 -4.03
C LYS A 66 -5.27 2.43 -2.81
N TYR A 67 -6.07 1.90 -1.89
CA TYR A 67 -5.62 1.14 -0.75
C TYR A 67 -4.79 -0.09 -1.17
N ASP A 68 -5.30 -0.90 -2.11
CA ASP A 68 -4.59 -2.07 -2.63
C ASP A 68 -3.22 -1.70 -3.23
N LYS A 69 -3.14 -0.56 -3.91
CA LYS A 69 -1.87 -0.08 -4.46
C LYS A 69 -0.87 0.31 -3.37
N TYR A 70 -1.30 1.03 -2.33
CA TYR A 70 -0.43 1.34 -1.17
C TYR A 70 0.01 0.07 -0.45
N TRP A 71 -0.92 -0.86 -0.23
CA TRP A 71 -0.61 -2.15 0.35
C TRP A 71 0.47 -2.89 -0.43
N ASN A 72 0.30 -3.03 -1.75
CA ASN A 72 1.27 -3.69 -2.62
C ASN A 72 2.67 -3.03 -2.56
N ILE A 73 2.72 -1.70 -2.64
CA ILE A 73 3.98 -0.96 -2.55
C ILE A 73 4.67 -1.22 -1.22
N LEU A 74 3.96 -1.02 -0.12
CA LEU A 74 4.52 -1.14 1.22
C LEU A 74 5.05 -2.55 1.46
N TYR A 75 4.30 -3.56 1.09
CA TYR A 75 4.76 -4.94 1.22
C TYR A 75 6.03 -5.22 0.39
N ILE A 76 6.07 -4.81 -0.88
CA ILE A 76 7.28 -4.96 -1.71
C ILE A 76 8.48 -4.28 -1.04
N LEU A 77 8.28 -3.09 -0.49
CA LEU A 77 9.35 -2.32 0.14
C LEU A 77 9.79 -2.90 1.49
N THR A 78 8.87 -3.53 2.23
CA THR A 78 9.17 -4.11 3.55
C THR A 78 9.82 -5.48 3.45
N GLU A 79 9.32 -6.33 2.55
CA GLU A 79 9.71 -7.74 2.48
C GLU A 79 10.84 -8.00 1.48
N THR A 80 10.99 -7.16 0.46
CA THR A 80 11.87 -7.51 -0.67
C THR A 80 12.92 -6.46 -1.01
N LEU A 81 12.55 -5.19 -1.11
CA LEU A 81 13.45 -4.18 -1.68
C LEU A 81 14.28 -3.42 -0.64
N GLU A 82 13.75 -3.17 0.53
CA GLU A 82 14.38 -2.33 1.57
C GLU A 82 14.90 -0.97 1.03
N ASP A 83 14.17 -0.33 0.11
CA ASP A 83 14.56 0.91 -0.53
C ASP A 83 13.94 2.12 0.20
N ASN A 84 14.76 2.80 1.02
CA ASN A 84 14.30 3.95 1.81
C ASN A 84 13.87 5.15 0.94
N HIS A 85 14.43 5.31 -0.25
CA HIS A 85 14.04 6.40 -1.15
C HIS A 85 12.63 6.18 -1.73
N LEU A 86 12.34 4.96 -2.19
CA LEU A 86 11.01 4.61 -2.65
C LEU A 86 9.99 4.65 -1.51
N LEU A 87 10.40 4.26 -0.31
CA LEU A 87 9.56 4.33 0.87
C LEU A 87 9.22 5.78 1.23
N ASP A 88 10.18 6.70 1.19
CA ASP A 88 9.94 8.12 1.41
C ASP A 88 8.99 8.72 0.37
N LYS A 89 9.15 8.35 -0.90
CA LYS A 89 8.21 8.71 -1.97
C LYS A 89 6.80 8.17 -1.69
N THR A 90 6.71 6.92 -1.22
CA THR A 90 5.42 6.29 -0.88
C THR A 90 4.72 7.02 0.26
N ILE A 91 5.44 7.36 1.32
CA ILE A 91 4.90 8.12 2.46
C ILE A 91 4.48 9.52 2.02
N SER A 92 5.22 10.15 1.13
CA SER A 92 4.86 11.48 0.59
C SER A 92 3.64 11.43 -0.34
N ALA A 93 3.46 10.35 -1.09
CA ALA A 93 2.23 10.12 -1.87
C ALA A 93 1.05 9.85 -0.94
N PHE A 94 1.22 9.03 0.09
CA PHE A 94 0.21 8.76 1.11
C PHE A 94 -0.24 10.04 1.83
N GLU A 95 0.69 10.93 2.20
CA GLU A 95 0.36 12.23 2.79
C GLU A 95 -0.62 13.04 1.92
N LYS A 96 -0.38 13.09 0.61
CA LYS A 96 -1.24 13.80 -0.34
C LYS A 96 -2.62 13.17 -0.48
N ASP A 97 -2.67 11.84 -0.43
CA ASP A 97 -3.89 11.07 -0.63
C ASP A 97 -4.69 10.85 0.67
N LEU A 98 -4.10 11.15 1.83
CA LEU A 98 -4.69 10.86 3.14
C LEU A 98 -6.13 11.39 3.27
N LYS A 99 -6.39 12.60 2.79
CA LYS A 99 -7.71 13.26 2.82
C LYS A 99 -8.78 12.59 1.94
N TYR A 100 -8.40 11.68 1.05
CA TYR A 100 -9.31 10.96 0.14
C TYR A 100 -9.53 9.50 0.55
N LEU A 101 -8.90 9.03 1.64
CA LEU A 101 -9.02 7.67 2.12
C LEU A 101 -10.05 7.59 3.25
N ASP A 102 -10.71 6.44 3.37
CA ASP A 102 -11.50 6.11 4.55
C ASP A 102 -10.60 5.75 5.74
N ILE A 103 -11.16 5.81 6.96
CA ILE A 103 -10.40 5.54 8.20
C ILE A 103 -9.88 4.12 8.24
N PHE A 104 -10.62 3.15 7.68
CA PHE A 104 -10.16 1.76 7.63
C PHE A 104 -8.88 1.62 6.80
N SER A 105 -8.87 2.17 5.59
CA SER A 105 -7.70 2.16 4.70
C SER A 105 -6.49 2.83 5.34
N ILE A 106 -6.70 3.98 6.00
CA ILE A 106 -5.64 4.69 6.72
C ILE A 106 -5.06 3.81 7.84
N ASN A 107 -5.91 3.21 8.67
CA ASN A 107 -5.48 2.36 9.77
C ASN A 107 -4.66 1.18 9.30
N MET A 108 -5.11 0.48 8.26
CA MET A 108 -4.41 -0.68 7.72
C MET A 108 -3.02 -0.32 7.16
N ILE A 109 -2.92 0.82 6.48
CA ILE A 109 -1.63 1.31 5.97
C ILE A 109 -0.69 1.67 7.12
N LEU A 110 -1.19 2.38 8.14
CA LEU A 110 -0.40 2.76 9.31
C LEU A 110 0.04 1.56 10.13
N GLU A 111 -0.81 0.55 10.30
CA GLU A 111 -0.45 -0.70 10.98
C GLU A 111 0.70 -1.41 10.26
N MET A 112 0.63 -1.55 8.94
CA MET A 112 1.71 -2.16 8.18
C MET A 112 3.04 -1.42 8.34
N ILE A 113 3.01 -0.09 8.34
CA ILE A 113 4.20 0.73 8.57
C ILE A 113 4.70 0.58 10.01
N HIS A 114 3.78 0.56 10.99
CA HIS A 114 4.11 0.43 12.41
C HIS A 114 4.72 -0.94 12.74
N ASP A 115 4.18 -2.01 12.18
CA ASP A 115 4.63 -3.38 12.46
C ASP A 115 6.01 -3.65 11.85
N ASN A 116 6.40 -2.92 10.82
CA ASN A 116 7.76 -2.95 10.31
C ASN A 116 8.67 -2.03 11.13
N LYS A 117 9.39 -2.63 12.10
CA LYS A 117 10.25 -1.89 13.05
C LYS A 117 11.26 -0.97 12.38
N LYS A 118 11.80 -1.36 11.22
CA LYS A 118 12.80 -0.58 10.48
C LYS A 118 12.18 0.66 9.85
N ILE A 119 11.03 0.50 9.19
CA ILE A 119 10.27 1.61 8.61
C ILE A 119 9.84 2.56 9.72
N TRP A 120 9.24 2.01 10.78
CA TRP A 120 8.77 2.79 11.91
C TRP A 120 9.87 3.66 12.51
N LYS A 121 11.04 3.09 12.80
CA LYS A 121 12.19 3.83 13.35
C LYS A 121 12.58 5.02 12.49
N ASN A 122 12.62 4.83 11.16
CA ASN A 122 13.10 5.85 10.22
C ASN A 122 12.06 6.92 9.91
N PHE A 123 10.77 6.57 9.92
CA PHE A 123 9.69 7.44 9.43
C PHE A 123 8.67 7.87 10.49
N LYS A 124 8.79 7.39 11.73
CA LYS A 124 7.86 7.73 12.84
C LYS A 124 7.61 9.25 12.95
N LYS A 125 8.66 10.05 12.95
CA LYS A 125 8.57 11.51 13.09
C LYS A 125 7.79 12.15 11.93
N LYS A 126 8.05 11.70 10.70
CA LYS A 126 7.36 12.19 9.49
C LYS A 126 5.87 11.79 9.54
N LEU A 127 5.58 10.51 9.81
CA LEU A 127 4.21 10.00 9.92
C LEU A 127 3.42 10.71 11.02
N LYS A 128 4.03 10.92 12.20
CA LYS A 128 3.40 11.67 13.29
C LYS A 128 2.94 13.05 12.82
N LYS A 129 3.80 13.81 12.14
CA LYS A 129 3.47 15.13 11.61
C LYS A 129 2.33 15.08 10.59
N ILE A 130 2.37 14.12 9.67
CA ILE A 130 1.35 13.92 8.65
C ILE A 130 -0.01 13.68 9.29
N ILE A 131 -0.08 12.77 10.26
CA ILE A 131 -1.34 12.40 10.92
C ILE A 131 -1.86 13.53 11.81
N GLN A 132 -0.99 14.24 12.52
CA GLN A 132 -1.40 15.39 13.34
C GLN A 132 -1.99 16.55 12.52
N ASN A 133 -1.56 16.71 11.28
CA ASN A 133 -2.06 17.72 10.37
C ASN A 133 -3.32 17.27 9.59
N ASN A 134 -3.74 16.02 9.71
CA ASN A 134 -4.90 15.52 9.00
C ASN A 134 -6.21 15.89 9.70
N ASP A 135 -7.15 16.44 8.92
CA ASP A 135 -8.52 16.66 9.37
C ASP A 135 -9.33 15.36 9.21
N ILE A 136 -9.43 14.60 10.32
CA ILE A 136 -10.12 13.32 10.36
C ILE A 136 -11.60 13.38 10.00
N SER A 137 -12.26 14.55 10.15
CA SER A 137 -13.69 14.69 9.89
C SER A 137 -14.05 14.33 8.45
N LYS A 138 -13.17 14.64 7.49
CA LYS A 138 -13.33 14.27 6.08
C LYS A 138 -13.26 12.76 5.88
N ASN A 139 -12.33 12.10 6.55
CA ASN A 139 -12.17 10.65 6.46
C ASN A 139 -13.36 9.92 7.10
N GLU A 140 -13.98 10.48 8.15
CA GLU A 140 -15.21 9.96 8.76
C GLU A 140 -16.38 10.00 7.79
N ILE A 141 -16.56 11.10 7.05
CA ILE A 141 -17.60 11.24 6.01
C ILE A 141 -17.39 10.17 4.94
N ILE A 142 -16.17 10.02 4.43
CA ILE A 142 -15.86 9.01 3.42
C ILE A 142 -16.14 7.60 3.94
N SER A 143 -15.79 7.31 5.20
CA SER A 143 -16.07 6.01 5.83
C SER A 143 -17.56 5.72 5.91
N LYS A 144 -18.39 6.72 6.27
CA LYS A 144 -19.85 6.59 6.32
C LYS A 144 -20.45 6.30 4.93
N GLU A 145 -19.97 6.98 3.90
CA GLU A 145 -20.41 6.76 2.52
C GLU A 145 -20.02 5.35 2.03
N GLN A 146 -18.80 4.90 2.29
CA GLN A 146 -18.34 3.57 1.92
C GLN A 146 -19.12 2.46 2.63
N ASN A 147 -19.44 2.62 3.91
CA ASN A 147 -20.26 1.67 4.66
C ASN A 147 -21.68 1.55 4.11
N LYS A 148 -22.28 2.65 3.67
CA LYS A 148 -23.61 2.62 3.01
C LYS A 148 -23.58 1.85 1.71
N LEU A 149 -22.52 2.02 0.90
CA LEU A 149 -22.39 1.34 -0.40
C LEU A 149 -22.16 -0.17 -0.26
N LYS A 150 -21.45 -0.59 0.79
CA LYS A 150 -21.10 -2.02 0.99
C LYS A 150 -22.19 -2.84 1.66
N GLY A 151 -23.22 -2.20 2.24
CA GLY A 151 -24.30 -2.89 2.96
C GLY A 151 -23.82 -3.73 4.16
N THR A 152 -22.57 -3.57 4.55
CA THR A 152 -21.88 -4.38 5.56
C THR A 152 -21.35 -3.49 6.66
N GLN A 153 -21.85 -3.65 7.86
CA GLN A 153 -21.26 -3.09 9.08
C GLN A 153 -20.00 -3.91 9.46
N PHE A 154 -18.96 -3.89 8.65
CA PHE A 154 -17.75 -4.69 8.94
C PHE A 154 -16.98 -4.19 10.17
N LEU A 155 -17.05 -2.90 10.45
CA LEU A 155 -16.60 -2.34 11.73
C LEU A 155 -17.58 -1.23 12.08
N THR A 156 -18.14 -1.27 13.29
CA THR A 156 -18.87 -0.12 13.78
C THR A 156 -17.94 1.08 13.73
N GLU A 157 -18.44 2.20 13.27
CA GLU A 157 -17.70 3.47 13.15
C GLU A 157 -16.86 3.76 14.39
N ASP A 158 -17.42 3.51 15.57
CA ASP A 158 -16.75 3.67 16.87
C ASP A 158 -15.50 2.80 17.01
N LYS A 159 -15.51 1.55 16.53
CA LYS A 159 -14.35 0.65 16.61
C LYS A 159 -13.22 1.14 15.70
N VAL A 160 -13.54 1.63 14.51
CA VAL A 160 -12.55 2.13 13.55
C VAL A 160 -11.93 3.43 14.07
N ILE A 161 -12.74 4.34 14.61
CA ILE A 161 -12.27 5.58 15.24
C ILE A 161 -11.42 5.29 16.47
N LYS A 162 -11.84 4.33 17.32
CA LYS A 162 -11.06 3.91 18.48
C LYS A 162 -9.69 3.38 18.06
N LYS A 163 -9.63 2.52 17.06
CA LYS A 163 -8.38 1.97 16.51
C LYS A 163 -7.48 3.07 15.94
N TYR A 164 -8.04 4.02 15.22
CA TYR A 164 -7.30 5.18 14.73
C TYR A 164 -6.68 6.00 15.86
N ARG A 165 -7.44 6.26 16.94
CA ARG A 165 -6.95 6.95 18.13
C ARG A 165 -5.86 6.16 18.88
N GLU A 166 -5.97 4.84 18.93
CA GLU A 166 -4.93 3.96 19.48
C GLU A 166 -3.62 4.05 18.68
N ILE A 167 -3.71 4.07 17.34
CA ILE A 167 -2.54 4.27 16.48
C ILE A 167 -1.96 5.66 16.70
N LEU A 168 -2.80 6.69 16.77
CA LEU A 168 -2.33 8.04 17.10
C LEU A 168 -1.60 8.10 18.45
N SER A 169 -2.11 7.42 19.48
CA SER A 169 -1.45 7.38 20.78
C SER A 169 -0.09 6.69 20.73
N LYS A 170 0.02 5.57 20.00
CA LYS A 170 1.30 4.89 19.76
C LYS A 170 2.29 5.76 18.96
N LEU A 171 1.79 6.65 18.10
CA LEU A 171 2.61 7.63 17.39
C LEU A 171 3.11 8.75 18.31
N GLN A 172 2.41 8.99 19.42
CA GLN A 172 2.76 10.04 20.40
C GLN A 172 3.75 9.56 21.47
N SER A 173 3.77 8.27 21.78
CA SER A 173 4.77 7.62 22.63
C SER A 173 6.10 7.40 21.90
#